data_b0e0d5d499ed3359d5e5acd2ea84379a
#
_entry.id   b0e0d5d499ed3359d5e5acd2ea84379a
#
_cell.length_a   1.000
_cell.length_b   1.000
_cell.length_c   1.000
_cell.angle_alpha   90.00
_cell.angle_beta   90.00
_cell.angle_gamma   90.00
#
_symmetry.space_group_name_H-M   'P 1'
#
loop_
_entity.id
_entity.type
_entity.pdbx_description
1 polymer ?
#
loop_
_entity_poly.entity_id
_entity_poly.type
_entity_poly.pdbx_seq_one_letter_code
_entity_poly.pdbx_strand_id
1 'polypeptide(L)'
;VANINQAMLFIDENKGVFTSPEVHDVYKGEFLALRAFLHFDILRLFAPSAAMNNNKGLDALAIPYIDVFTNIAQSQLTVKEVLKKIETDLLAAKQLMKGKEEFKFSDTSDPLYNRKQRCGDSTFSPGISLGKR
;
A
#
# COMPACT_ATOMS: atom_id res chain seq x y z
N VAL A 1 1.89 6.83 -6.91
CA VAL A 1 0.42 6.68 -6.84
C VAL A 1 -0.16 6.24 -8.19
N ALA A 2 0.15 6.91 -9.30
CA ALA A 2 -0.42 6.57 -10.63
C ALA A 2 -0.24 5.09 -11.00
N ASN A 3 0.96 4.53 -10.83
CA ASN A 3 1.23 3.12 -11.13
C ASN A 3 0.42 2.16 -10.23
N ILE A 4 0.12 2.54 -8.98
CA ILE A 4 -0.73 1.74 -8.09
C ILE A 4 -2.16 1.72 -8.60
N ASN A 5 -2.71 2.89 -8.99
CA ASN A 5 -4.06 2.98 -9.54
C ASN A 5 -4.17 2.20 -10.85
N GLN A 6 -3.15 2.26 -11.71
CA GLN A 6 -3.09 1.47 -12.93
C GLN A 6 -3.05 -0.04 -12.63
N ALA A 7 -2.24 -0.46 -11.66
CA ALA A 7 -2.17 -1.86 -11.25
C ALA A 7 -3.51 -2.35 -10.67
N MET A 8 -4.20 -1.54 -9.85
CA MET A 8 -5.52 -1.88 -9.34
C MET A 8 -6.56 -2.02 -10.45
N LEU A 9 -6.55 -1.12 -11.42
CA LEU A 9 -7.42 -1.22 -12.60
C LEU A 9 -7.15 -2.53 -13.35
N PHE A 10 -5.87 -2.84 -13.60
CA PHE A 10 -5.48 -4.06 -14.32
C PHE A 10 -5.92 -5.34 -13.60
N ILE A 11 -5.74 -5.45 -12.28
CA ILE A 11 -6.15 -6.64 -11.53
C ILE A 11 -7.67 -6.79 -11.46
N ASP A 12 -8.43 -5.68 -11.42
CA ASP A 12 -9.89 -5.71 -11.43
C ASP A 12 -10.45 -6.13 -12.80
N GLU A 13 -9.79 -5.73 -13.91
CA GLU A 13 -10.17 -6.13 -15.26
C GLU A 13 -9.78 -7.58 -15.58
N ASN A 14 -8.71 -8.09 -14.98
CA ASN A 14 -8.12 -9.39 -15.28
C ASN A 14 -8.24 -10.40 -14.12
N LYS A 15 -9.39 -10.45 -13.46
CA LYS A 15 -9.63 -11.35 -12.31
C LYS A 15 -9.36 -12.82 -12.60
N GLY A 16 -9.52 -13.26 -13.83
CA GLY A 16 -9.27 -14.65 -14.26
C GLY A 16 -7.79 -15.08 -14.27
N VAL A 17 -6.86 -14.14 -14.10
CA VAL A 17 -5.41 -14.44 -13.99
C VAL A 17 -5.05 -14.98 -12.59
N PHE A 18 -5.89 -14.71 -11.58
CA PHE A 18 -5.63 -15.13 -10.23
C PHE A 18 -6.11 -16.57 -10.00
N THR A 19 -5.32 -17.35 -9.26
CA THR A 19 -5.63 -18.74 -8.92
C THR A 19 -6.86 -18.88 -8.03
N SER A 20 -7.18 -17.85 -7.25
CA SER A 20 -8.40 -17.79 -6.44
C SER A 20 -8.83 -16.34 -6.18
N PRO A 21 -10.12 -16.11 -5.86
CA PRO A 21 -10.61 -14.79 -5.47
C PRO A 21 -9.89 -14.20 -4.25
N GLU A 22 -9.45 -15.05 -3.32
CA GLU A 22 -8.72 -14.61 -2.12
C GLU A 22 -7.39 -13.97 -2.49
N VAL A 23 -6.69 -14.50 -3.49
CA VAL A 23 -5.42 -13.95 -3.99
C VAL A 23 -5.64 -12.56 -4.55
N HIS A 24 -6.66 -12.39 -5.39
CA HIS A 24 -7.04 -11.08 -5.94
C HIS A 24 -7.29 -10.06 -4.83
N ASP A 25 -8.07 -10.45 -3.80
CA ASP A 25 -8.42 -9.55 -2.71
C ASP A 25 -7.20 -9.14 -1.87
N VAL A 26 -6.27 -10.08 -1.63
CA VAL A 26 -5.02 -9.77 -0.92
C VAL A 26 -4.20 -8.74 -1.69
N TYR A 27 -3.96 -8.95 -2.99
CA TYR A 27 -3.23 -7.98 -3.81
C TYR A 27 -3.94 -6.61 -3.86
N LYS A 28 -5.25 -6.61 -4.01
CA LYS A 28 -6.04 -5.37 -4.00
C LYS A 28 -5.92 -4.66 -2.66
N GLY A 29 -5.97 -5.39 -1.55
CA GLY A 29 -5.76 -4.86 -0.22
C GLY A 29 -4.36 -4.27 -0.03
N GLU A 30 -3.32 -4.94 -0.50
CA GLU A 30 -1.94 -4.44 -0.47
C GLU A 30 -1.78 -3.14 -1.28
N PHE A 31 -2.38 -3.04 -2.47
CA PHE A 31 -2.33 -1.81 -3.27
C PHE A 31 -3.09 -0.66 -2.62
N LEU A 32 -4.25 -0.91 -2.00
CA LEU A 32 -4.99 0.11 -1.26
C LEU A 32 -4.18 0.63 -0.07
N ALA A 33 -3.57 -0.26 0.71
CA ALA A 33 -2.71 0.10 1.83
C ALA A 33 -1.49 0.91 1.36
N LEU A 34 -0.86 0.52 0.27
CA LEU A 34 0.28 1.23 -0.31
C LEU A 34 -0.12 2.60 -0.85
N ARG A 35 -1.29 2.74 -1.48
CA ARG A 35 -1.82 4.03 -1.93
C ARG A 35 -2.05 4.97 -0.75
N ALA A 36 -2.68 4.49 0.30
CA ALA A 36 -2.91 5.25 1.53
C ALA A 36 -1.59 5.70 2.17
N PHE A 37 -0.62 4.79 2.27
CA PHE A 37 0.71 5.09 2.81
C PHE A 37 1.42 6.19 2.03
N LEU A 38 1.45 6.11 0.69
CA LEU A 38 2.10 7.11 -0.13
C LEU A 38 1.42 8.49 -0.03
N HIS A 39 0.08 8.54 0.01
CA HIS A 39 -0.62 9.79 0.21
C HIS A 39 -0.36 10.37 1.61
N PHE A 40 -0.26 9.52 2.63
CA PHE A 40 0.10 9.97 3.98
C PHE A 40 1.51 10.57 4.03
N ASP A 41 2.47 9.93 3.36
CA ASP A 41 3.84 10.47 3.27
C ASP A 41 3.89 11.83 2.57
N ILE A 42 3.18 11.97 1.44
CA ILE A 42 3.09 13.25 0.71
C ILE A 42 2.38 14.29 1.57
N LEU A 43 1.28 13.92 2.23
CA LEU A 43 0.56 14.80 3.14
C LEU A 43 1.47 15.32 4.25
N ARG A 44 2.24 14.43 4.89
CA ARG A 44 3.16 14.76 5.98
C ARG A 44 4.27 15.73 5.54
N LEU A 45 4.73 15.62 4.28
CA LEU A 45 5.80 16.46 3.74
C LEU A 45 5.32 17.84 3.27
N PHE A 46 4.10 17.93 2.74
CA PHE A 46 3.63 19.12 2.02
C PHE A 46 2.43 19.82 2.66
N ALA A 47 1.74 19.17 3.59
CA ALA A 47 0.59 19.79 4.23
C ALA A 47 0.98 20.74 5.37
N PRO A 48 0.17 21.78 5.62
CA PRO A 48 0.30 22.59 6.81
C PRO A 48 0.13 21.74 8.08
N SER A 49 0.85 22.09 9.15
CA SER A 49 0.65 21.45 10.46
C SER A 49 -0.79 21.59 10.94
N ALA A 50 -1.37 20.53 11.50
CA ALA A 50 -2.71 20.57 12.09
C ALA A 50 -2.83 21.63 13.21
N ALA A 51 -1.74 21.91 13.93
CA ALA A 51 -1.68 22.91 14.98
C ALA A 51 -1.56 24.37 14.44
N MET A 52 -1.40 24.55 13.14
CA MET A 52 -1.27 25.85 12.52
C MET A 52 -2.58 26.66 12.67
N ASN A 53 -2.45 27.98 12.86
CA ASN A 53 -3.60 28.88 13.01
C ASN A 53 -4.64 28.44 14.07
N ASN A 54 -4.21 28.17 15.29
CA ASN A 54 -5.07 27.76 16.39
C ASN A 54 -5.89 26.49 16.07
N ASN A 55 -5.21 25.45 15.60
CA ASN A 55 -5.78 24.15 15.20
C ASN A 55 -6.72 24.17 13.95
N LYS A 56 -6.64 25.23 13.14
CA LYS A 56 -7.35 25.28 11.85
C LYS A 56 -6.56 24.65 10.69
N GLY A 57 -5.38 24.10 10.95
CA GLY A 57 -4.57 23.43 9.93
C GLY A 57 -5.25 22.25 9.25
N LEU A 58 -6.21 21.60 9.94
CA LEU A 58 -7.00 20.51 9.36
C LEU A 58 -7.91 20.96 8.21
N ASP A 59 -8.38 22.20 8.23
CA ASP A 59 -9.25 22.76 7.19
C ASP A 59 -8.44 23.47 6.08
N ALA A 60 -7.11 23.52 6.21
CA ALA A 60 -6.24 24.09 5.19
C ALA A 60 -6.15 23.15 3.98
N LEU A 61 -6.09 23.74 2.77
CA LEU A 61 -5.81 23.01 1.54
C LEU A 61 -4.41 22.38 1.60
N ALA A 62 -4.29 21.15 1.19
CA ALA A 62 -3.07 20.38 1.24
C ALA A 62 -2.72 19.82 -0.14
N ILE A 63 -3.06 18.57 -0.38
CA ILE A 63 -2.71 17.81 -1.57
C ILE A 63 -3.95 17.24 -2.25
N PRO A 64 -3.91 16.95 -3.56
CA PRO A 64 -4.94 16.13 -4.18
C PRO A 64 -4.83 14.67 -3.70
N TYR A 65 -5.95 13.98 -3.60
CA TYR A 65 -5.98 12.53 -3.40
C TYR A 65 -6.31 11.84 -4.72
N ILE A 66 -5.34 11.12 -5.26
CA ILE A 66 -5.45 10.46 -6.58
C ILE A 66 -5.89 9.02 -6.36
N ASP A 67 -7.17 8.75 -6.53
CA ASP A 67 -7.79 7.43 -6.35
C ASP A 67 -8.11 6.72 -7.67
N VAL A 68 -7.94 7.39 -8.80
CA VAL A 68 -8.15 6.82 -10.13
C VAL A 68 -6.92 6.99 -11.01
N PHE A 69 -6.75 6.11 -11.99
CA PHE A 69 -5.74 6.29 -13.03
C PHE A 69 -6.26 7.29 -14.07
N THR A 70 -5.70 8.50 -14.07
CA THR A 70 -6.10 9.61 -14.96
C THR A 70 -4.93 10.54 -15.23
N ASN A 71 -4.98 11.20 -16.38
CA ASN A 71 -4.08 12.30 -16.76
C ASN A 71 -4.67 13.69 -16.45
N ILE A 72 -5.86 13.73 -15.85
CA ILE A 72 -6.53 14.98 -15.49
C ILE A 72 -6.06 15.43 -14.12
N ALA A 73 -5.66 16.69 -13.99
CA ALA A 73 -5.29 17.27 -12.72
C ALA A 73 -6.46 17.25 -11.74
N GLN A 74 -6.21 16.77 -10.53
CA GLN A 74 -7.19 16.71 -9.45
C GLN A 74 -7.06 17.93 -8.54
N SER A 75 -8.19 18.41 -8.02
CA SER A 75 -8.22 19.51 -7.07
C SER A 75 -7.56 19.13 -5.74
N GLN A 76 -6.92 20.12 -5.11
CA GLN A 76 -6.44 19.97 -3.73
C GLN A 76 -7.62 19.75 -2.78
N LEU A 77 -7.42 18.91 -1.80
CA LEU A 77 -8.33 18.65 -0.70
C LEU A 77 -7.76 19.25 0.59
N THR A 78 -8.61 19.44 1.58
CA THR A 78 -8.16 19.82 2.91
C THR A 78 -7.43 18.65 3.58
N VAL A 79 -6.58 18.96 4.56
CA VAL A 79 -5.86 17.93 5.36
C VAL A 79 -6.84 16.91 5.91
N LYS A 80 -7.98 17.35 6.45
CA LYS A 80 -9.04 16.50 7.00
C LYS A 80 -9.65 15.56 5.96
N GLU A 81 -9.93 16.06 4.76
CA GLU A 81 -10.49 15.24 3.67
C GLU A 81 -9.49 14.20 3.18
N VAL A 82 -8.21 14.57 3.05
CA VAL A 82 -7.16 13.62 2.67
C VAL A 82 -7.01 12.52 3.72
N LEU A 83 -6.98 12.88 5.01
CA LEU A 83 -6.90 11.89 6.10
C LEU A 83 -8.09 10.94 6.09
N LYS A 84 -9.30 11.44 5.82
CA LYS A 84 -10.50 10.61 5.70
C LYS A 84 -10.41 9.63 4.52
N LYS A 85 -9.88 10.05 3.39
CA LYS A 85 -9.66 9.15 2.24
C LYS A 85 -8.59 8.09 2.54
N ILE A 86 -7.50 8.46 3.21
CA ILE A 86 -6.47 7.52 3.69
C ILE A 86 -7.10 6.47 4.61
N GLU A 87 -7.89 6.90 5.60
CA GLU A 87 -8.61 6.00 6.51
C GLU A 87 -9.53 5.04 5.75
N THR A 88 -10.27 5.56 4.78
CA THR A 88 -11.16 4.74 3.93
C THR A 88 -10.41 3.64 3.19
N ASP A 89 -9.29 3.98 2.56
CA ASP A 89 -8.45 2.99 1.86
C ASP A 89 -7.86 1.95 2.81
N LEU A 90 -7.39 2.36 4.00
CA LEU A 90 -6.85 1.43 5.00
C LEU A 90 -7.92 0.49 5.56
N LEU A 91 -9.13 0.98 5.81
CA LEU A 91 -10.24 0.14 6.26
C LEU A 91 -10.67 -0.84 5.17
N ALA A 92 -10.73 -0.41 3.92
CA ALA A 92 -11.02 -1.29 2.78
C ALA A 92 -9.92 -2.36 2.61
N ALA A 93 -8.65 -1.98 2.71
CA ALA A 93 -7.52 -2.91 2.68
C ALA A 93 -7.61 -3.96 3.81
N LYS A 94 -7.87 -3.51 5.04
CA LYS A 94 -8.06 -4.39 6.20
C LYS A 94 -9.21 -5.38 5.99
N GLN A 95 -10.33 -4.93 5.42
CA GLN A 95 -11.48 -5.79 5.16
C GLN A 95 -11.18 -6.85 4.10
N LEU A 96 -10.48 -6.50 3.02
CA LEU A 96 -10.08 -7.43 1.96
C LEU A 96 -9.09 -8.48 2.43
N MET A 97 -8.17 -8.11 3.34
CA MET A 97 -7.14 -9.00 3.88
C MET A 97 -7.58 -9.77 5.12
N LYS A 98 -8.77 -9.48 5.69
CA LYS A 98 -9.24 -10.12 6.91
C LYS A 98 -9.38 -11.64 6.75
N GLY A 99 -8.79 -12.38 7.69
CA GLY A 99 -8.79 -13.85 7.68
C GLY A 99 -7.85 -14.48 6.66
N LYS A 100 -6.98 -13.68 6.03
CA LYS A 100 -6.02 -14.10 5.00
C LYS A 100 -4.56 -13.85 5.45
N GLU A 101 -4.35 -13.69 6.76
CA GLU A 101 -3.05 -13.34 7.36
C GLU A 101 -1.99 -14.43 7.10
N GLU A 102 -2.43 -15.69 6.98
CA GLU A 102 -1.57 -16.84 6.63
C GLU A 102 -1.70 -17.24 5.15
N PHE A 103 -1.83 -16.28 4.25
CA PHE A 103 -1.87 -16.59 2.84
C PHE A 103 -0.54 -17.23 2.43
N LYS A 104 -0.51 -18.57 2.44
CA LYS A 104 0.61 -19.35 1.94
C LYS A 104 0.47 -19.46 0.43
N PHE A 105 1.39 -18.89 -0.30
CA PHE A 105 1.56 -19.22 -1.71
C PHE A 105 1.94 -20.71 -1.78
N SER A 106 0.94 -21.60 -1.87
CA SER A 106 1.15 -23.05 -1.90
C SER A 106 1.71 -23.54 -3.24
N ASP A 107 1.71 -22.69 -4.24
CA ASP A 107 2.22 -23.02 -5.56
C ASP A 107 3.69 -22.62 -5.68
N THR A 108 4.57 -23.61 -5.51
CA THR A 108 6.02 -23.47 -5.69
C THR A 108 6.43 -23.15 -7.12
N SER A 109 5.51 -23.25 -8.08
CA SER A 109 5.73 -22.85 -9.48
C SER A 109 5.56 -21.35 -9.72
N ASP A 110 4.96 -20.59 -8.76
CA ASP A 110 4.80 -19.16 -8.89
C ASP A 110 6.17 -18.45 -8.81
N PRO A 111 6.57 -17.71 -9.84
CA PRO A 111 7.84 -16.96 -9.84
C PRO A 111 7.96 -15.95 -8.68
N LEU A 112 6.83 -15.44 -8.16
CA LEU A 112 6.80 -14.52 -7.02
C LEU A 112 7.07 -15.25 -5.70
N TYR A 113 6.58 -16.48 -5.54
CA TYR A 113 6.89 -17.33 -4.40
C TYR A 113 8.40 -17.58 -4.29
N ASN A 114 9.02 -17.99 -5.40
CA ASN A 114 10.46 -18.23 -5.47
C ASN A 114 11.29 -16.97 -5.21
N ARG A 115 10.80 -15.78 -5.56
CA ARG A 115 11.45 -14.51 -5.24
C ARG A 115 11.39 -14.21 -3.75
N LYS A 116 10.26 -14.45 -3.10
CA LYS A 116 10.06 -14.18 -1.67
C LYS A 116 10.92 -15.12 -0.79
N GLN A 117 11.05 -16.39 -1.17
CA GLN A 117 11.97 -17.32 -0.51
C GLN A 117 13.45 -16.89 -0.66
N ARG A 118 13.88 -16.49 -1.86
CA ARG A 118 15.25 -16.00 -2.06
C ARG A 118 15.58 -14.73 -1.27
N CYS A 119 14.59 -13.88 -0.99
CA CYS A 119 14.77 -12.71 -0.13
C CYS A 119 14.66 -13.04 1.36
N GLY A 120 13.92 -14.09 1.73
CA GLY A 120 13.74 -14.52 3.13
C GLY A 120 14.90 -15.37 3.64
N ASP A 121 15.55 -16.15 2.77
CA ASP A 121 16.69 -17.01 3.13
C ASP A 121 18.03 -16.26 3.20
N SER A 122 18.07 -14.97 2.89
CA SER A 122 19.20 -14.12 3.23
C SER A 122 19.22 -13.73 4.71
N THR A 123 19.01 -14.69 5.60
CA THR A 123 19.52 -14.56 6.96
C THR A 123 21.03 -14.56 6.86
N PHE A 124 21.57 -13.36 6.87
CA PHE A 124 22.97 -13.09 7.10
C PHE A 124 23.39 -13.82 8.38
N SER A 125 23.99 -14.98 8.20
CA SER A 125 24.67 -15.70 9.28
C SER A 125 26.06 -15.09 9.40
N PRO A 126 26.34 -14.28 10.41
CA PRO A 126 27.71 -13.84 10.65
C PRO A 126 28.48 -15.05 11.18
N GLY A 127 29.15 -15.76 10.30
CA GLY A 127 30.11 -16.78 10.63
C GLY A 127 31.33 -16.16 11.30
N ILE A 128 31.23 -15.90 12.60
CA ILE A 128 32.42 -15.69 13.44
C ILE A 128 32.89 -17.06 13.91
N SER A 129 33.76 -17.65 13.12
CA SER A 129 34.59 -18.76 13.56
C SER A 129 35.68 -18.23 14.50
N LEU A 130 35.43 -18.30 15.81
CA LEU A 130 36.50 -18.14 16.81
C LEU A 130 37.35 -19.40 16.80
N GLY A 131 38.49 -19.32 16.12
CA GLY A 131 39.54 -20.33 16.17
C GLY A 131 40.02 -20.52 17.61
N LYS A 132 39.86 -21.75 18.13
CA LYS A 132 40.55 -22.19 19.34
C LYS A 132 42.02 -22.40 19.03
N ARG A 133 42.88 -21.70 19.72
CA ARG A 133 44.27 -22.11 20.01
C ARG A 133 44.30 -22.65 21.41
#